data_8f32465236b5365935bf8c27c7bc0b8f
#
_entry.id   8f32465236b5365935bf8c27c7bc0b8f
#
_cell.length_a   1.000
_cell.length_b   1.000
_cell.length_c   1.000
_cell.angle_alpha   90.00
_cell.angle_beta   90.00
_cell.angle_gamma   90.00
#
_symmetry.space_group_name_H-M   'P 1'
#
loop_
_entity.id
_entity.type
_entity.pdbx_description
1 polymer ?
#
loop_
_entity_poly.entity_id
_entity_poly.type
_entity_poly.pdbx_seq_one_letter_code
_entity_poly.pdbx_strand_id
1 'polypeptide(L)'
;SSAGLQERDSIYLPSKFISNAMQRLWTPRYFSNIQIGATIEGDSLDLEVFLKERARILRWNIDGVSKSKAKDLMEEVLKLRRNTELSDYVIDKNVKLIKEHFSEKGFRTCDVDVSITNDTVYEQCVNVTFTIDRGPKVKVGAINFEGNNAFEDKRLKRTFKKTHQKSILFFQNQKFLSEEYENDKELLLDFYNSRGYRNATIIR
;
A
#
# COMPACT_ATOMS: atom_id res chain seq x y z
N SER A 1 38.43 7.12 -2.50
CA SER A 1 37.36 6.17 -2.79
C SER A 1 36.41 6.11 -1.60
N SER A 2 35.13 5.98 -1.83
CA SER A 2 34.09 5.98 -0.79
C SER A 2 34.19 4.77 0.17
N ALA A 3 34.85 3.70 -0.25
CA ALA A 3 35.07 2.51 0.56
C ALA A 3 36.26 2.63 1.52
N GLY A 4 37.15 3.62 1.32
CA GLY A 4 38.38 3.80 2.08
C GLY A 4 39.47 2.77 1.74
N LEU A 5 39.31 2.03 0.63
CA LEU A 5 40.31 1.10 0.10
C LEU A 5 41.19 1.83 -0.94
N GLN A 6 42.49 1.63 -0.88
CA GLN A 6 43.44 2.16 -1.87
C GLN A 6 44.24 1.01 -2.49
N GLU A 7 44.65 1.18 -3.74
CA GLU A 7 45.60 0.24 -4.37
C GLU A 7 46.85 0.09 -3.56
N ARG A 8 47.32 -1.16 -3.41
CA ARG A 8 48.54 -1.56 -2.67
C ARG A 8 48.45 -1.43 -1.15
N ASP A 9 47.27 -1.34 -0.54
CA ASP A 9 47.16 -1.52 0.90
C ASP A 9 47.50 -2.97 1.31
N SER A 10 48.31 -3.13 2.31
CA SER A 10 48.60 -4.49 2.86
C SER A 10 47.47 -4.93 3.78
N ILE A 11 46.76 -5.99 3.40
CA ILE A 11 45.57 -6.49 4.10
C ILE A 11 45.74 -7.94 4.52
N TYR A 12 45.53 -8.23 5.81
CA TYR A 12 45.49 -9.61 6.33
C TYR A 12 44.04 -10.11 6.36
N LEU A 13 43.79 -11.33 5.87
CA LEU A 13 42.49 -11.96 5.91
C LEU A 13 42.37 -12.95 7.09
N PRO A 14 41.24 -12.99 7.82
CA PRO A 14 40.09 -12.14 7.77
C PRO A 14 40.32 -10.75 8.38
N SER A 15 39.88 -9.70 7.70
CA SER A 15 40.18 -8.32 8.09
C SER A 15 38.92 -7.54 8.47
N LYS A 16 38.95 -6.85 9.62
CA LYS A 16 37.94 -5.84 10.00
C LYS A 16 37.86 -4.70 8.98
N PHE A 17 38.93 -4.50 8.20
CA PHE A 17 39.04 -3.47 7.21
C PHE A 17 38.04 -3.71 6.04
N ILE A 18 37.91 -4.95 5.54
CA ILE A 18 36.95 -5.33 4.50
C ILE A 18 35.52 -5.16 5.03
N SER A 19 35.26 -5.61 6.27
CA SER A 19 33.94 -5.45 6.90
C SER A 19 33.55 -3.97 7.03
N ASN A 20 34.48 -3.12 7.44
CA ASN A 20 34.27 -1.68 7.55
C ASN A 20 34.04 -1.03 6.16
N ALA A 21 34.78 -1.46 5.14
CA ALA A 21 34.59 -1.00 3.78
C ALA A 21 33.19 -1.36 3.25
N MET A 22 32.77 -2.61 3.45
CA MET A 22 31.40 -3.04 3.12
C MET A 22 30.36 -2.20 3.83
N GLN A 23 30.53 -1.96 5.15
CA GLN A 23 29.59 -1.18 5.93
C GLN A 23 29.50 0.28 5.43
N ARG A 24 30.62 0.89 5.04
CA ARG A 24 30.64 2.24 4.44
C ARG A 24 29.91 2.29 3.10
N LEU A 25 30.04 1.26 2.26
CA LEU A 25 29.32 1.17 0.99
C LEU A 25 27.82 0.92 1.20
N TRP A 26 27.44 0.20 2.27
CA TRP A 26 26.06 -0.15 2.59
C TRP A 26 25.27 0.99 3.25
N THR A 27 25.97 1.86 4.01
CA THR A 27 25.35 2.94 4.77
C THR A 27 24.54 3.93 3.92
N PRO A 28 24.99 4.38 2.72
CA PRO A 28 24.23 5.29 1.87
C PRO A 28 23.00 4.67 1.20
N ARG A 29 22.82 3.34 1.30
CA ARG A 29 21.73 2.56 0.68
C ARG A 29 21.61 2.69 -0.84
N TYR A 30 22.65 3.10 -1.54
CA TYR A 30 22.63 3.21 -3.01
C TYR A 30 22.66 1.85 -3.72
N PHE A 31 23.13 0.82 -3.04
CA PHE A 31 23.32 -0.51 -3.62
C PHE A 31 22.28 -1.50 -3.11
N SER A 32 21.78 -2.34 -4.01
CA SER A 32 20.92 -3.48 -3.71
C SER A 32 21.73 -4.74 -3.35
N ASN A 33 22.95 -4.83 -3.85
CA ASN A 33 23.88 -5.90 -3.55
C ASN A 33 25.32 -5.36 -3.57
N ILE A 34 26.15 -5.86 -2.66
CA ILE A 34 27.59 -5.60 -2.59
C ILE A 34 28.27 -6.94 -2.37
N GLN A 35 29.14 -7.32 -3.31
CA GLN A 35 29.96 -8.53 -3.18
C GLN A 35 31.42 -8.13 -3.33
N ILE A 36 32.27 -8.74 -2.50
CA ILE A 36 33.71 -8.55 -2.58
C ILE A 36 34.32 -9.93 -2.85
N GLY A 37 34.89 -10.08 -4.04
CA GLY A 37 35.75 -11.21 -4.41
C GLY A 37 37.18 -10.93 -3.95
N ALA A 38 37.92 -11.96 -3.57
CA ALA A 38 39.33 -11.88 -3.23
C ALA A 38 40.09 -13.00 -3.94
N THR A 39 41.08 -12.64 -4.74
CA THR A 39 41.97 -13.59 -5.41
C THR A 39 43.40 -13.35 -4.93
N ILE A 40 44.09 -14.42 -4.57
CA ILE A 40 45.50 -14.35 -4.11
C ILE A 40 46.39 -14.76 -5.27
N GLU A 41 47.29 -13.86 -5.67
CA GLU A 41 48.33 -14.14 -6.67
C GLU A 41 49.69 -13.87 -6.05
N GLY A 42 50.41 -14.95 -5.68
CA GLY A 42 51.71 -14.85 -4.98
C GLY A 42 51.57 -14.14 -3.63
N ASP A 43 52.24 -13.03 -3.47
CA ASP A 43 52.22 -12.18 -2.27
C ASP A 43 51.17 -11.05 -2.35
N SER A 44 50.39 -11.01 -3.39
CA SER A 44 49.40 -9.96 -3.64
C SER A 44 48.00 -10.50 -3.48
N LEU A 45 47.09 -9.65 -3.00
CA LEU A 45 45.65 -9.89 -2.87
C LEU A 45 44.90 -8.92 -3.79
N ASP A 46 44.24 -9.45 -4.80
CA ASP A 46 43.34 -8.67 -5.65
C ASP A 46 41.93 -8.71 -5.10
N LEU A 47 41.35 -7.53 -4.86
CA LEU A 47 39.98 -7.37 -4.39
C LEU A 47 39.09 -6.83 -5.52
N GLU A 48 38.09 -7.62 -5.88
CA GLU A 48 37.06 -7.23 -6.82
C GLU A 48 35.79 -6.84 -6.07
N VAL A 49 35.28 -5.65 -6.28
CA VAL A 49 34.07 -5.16 -5.63
C VAL A 49 32.95 -5.10 -6.67
N PHE A 50 31.98 -5.98 -6.53
CA PHE A 50 30.79 -6.03 -7.37
C PHE A 50 29.67 -5.24 -6.70
N LEU A 51 29.23 -4.18 -7.35
CA LEU A 51 28.19 -3.28 -6.85
C LEU A 51 26.97 -3.36 -7.76
N LYS A 52 25.80 -3.62 -7.17
CA LYS A 52 24.53 -3.53 -7.89
C LYS A 52 23.75 -2.36 -7.32
N GLU A 53 23.56 -1.33 -8.10
CA GLU A 53 22.75 -0.17 -7.70
C GLU A 53 21.29 -0.54 -7.55
N ARG A 54 20.57 0.21 -6.71
CA ARG A 54 19.13 0.08 -6.56
C ARG A 54 18.44 0.76 -7.73
N ALA A 55 17.49 0.05 -8.33
CA ALA A 55 16.66 0.61 -9.38
C ALA A 55 15.84 1.78 -8.86
N ARG A 56 15.57 2.75 -9.72
CA ARG A 56 14.77 3.95 -9.41
C ARG A 56 13.54 4.01 -10.30
N ILE A 57 12.42 4.39 -9.72
CA ILE A 57 11.17 4.55 -10.46
C ILE A 57 11.25 5.82 -11.30
N LEU A 58 11.26 5.66 -12.61
CA LEU A 58 11.26 6.77 -13.58
C LEU A 58 9.85 7.21 -13.89
N ARG A 59 8.96 6.27 -14.17
CA ARG A 59 7.56 6.50 -14.52
C ARG A 59 6.68 5.47 -13.84
N TRP A 60 5.43 5.84 -13.64
CA TRP A 60 4.39 4.90 -13.21
C TRP A 60 3.11 5.14 -13.99
N ASN A 61 2.35 4.08 -14.18
CA ASN A 61 1.08 4.09 -14.88
C ASN A 61 0.02 3.35 -14.07
N ILE A 62 -1.24 3.64 -14.34
CA ILE A 62 -2.39 2.97 -13.73
C ILE A 62 -3.30 2.50 -14.84
N ASP A 63 -3.53 1.18 -14.89
CA ASP A 63 -4.41 0.50 -15.82
C ASP A 63 -5.64 -0.10 -15.11
N GLY A 64 -6.63 -0.57 -15.86
CA GLY A 64 -7.87 -1.15 -15.32
C GLY A 64 -8.94 -0.14 -14.89
N VAL A 65 -8.64 1.17 -14.99
CA VAL A 65 -9.59 2.25 -14.70
C VAL A 65 -9.63 3.28 -15.83
N SER A 66 -10.64 4.17 -15.82
CA SER A 66 -10.71 5.25 -16.80
C SER A 66 -9.55 6.24 -16.64
N LYS A 67 -9.14 6.90 -17.73
CA LYS A 67 -8.02 7.87 -17.73
C LYS A 67 -8.19 8.97 -16.68
N SER A 68 -9.40 9.49 -16.47
CA SER A 68 -9.66 10.49 -15.42
C SER A 68 -9.35 9.93 -14.03
N LYS A 69 -9.85 8.72 -13.72
CA LYS A 69 -9.58 8.08 -12.42
C LYS A 69 -8.11 7.72 -12.22
N ALA A 70 -7.43 7.29 -13.29
CA ALA A 70 -6.00 7.02 -13.23
C ALA A 70 -5.23 8.30 -12.86
N LYS A 71 -5.61 9.45 -13.46
CA LYS A 71 -5.02 10.74 -13.13
C LYS A 71 -5.25 11.13 -11.67
N ASP A 72 -6.50 11.04 -11.20
CA ASP A 72 -6.86 11.35 -9.80
C ASP A 72 -6.06 10.47 -8.82
N LEU A 73 -5.92 9.17 -9.12
CA LEU A 73 -5.13 8.25 -8.30
C LEU A 73 -3.65 8.63 -8.28
N MET A 74 -3.09 9.03 -9.42
CA MET A 74 -1.67 9.44 -9.51
C MET A 74 -1.39 10.72 -8.72
N GLU A 75 -2.31 11.67 -8.73
CA GLU A 75 -2.12 12.99 -8.12
C GLU A 75 -2.47 12.99 -6.61
N GLU A 76 -3.56 12.32 -6.24
CA GLU A 76 -4.12 12.42 -4.88
C GLU A 76 -3.79 11.22 -3.97
N VAL A 77 -3.68 10.02 -4.54
CA VAL A 77 -3.58 8.78 -3.76
C VAL A 77 -2.15 8.26 -3.70
N LEU A 78 -1.48 8.14 -4.85
CA LEU A 78 -0.13 7.59 -4.90
C LEU A 78 0.89 8.56 -4.27
N LYS A 79 1.80 7.99 -3.47
CA LYS A 79 2.90 8.74 -2.84
C LYS A 79 4.23 8.49 -3.55
N LEU A 80 4.17 8.40 -4.88
CA LEU A 80 5.35 8.20 -5.73
C LEU A 80 5.90 9.53 -6.24
N ARG A 81 7.22 9.59 -6.35
CA ARG A 81 7.96 10.68 -6.98
C ARG A 81 8.97 10.11 -7.97
N ARG A 82 9.33 10.87 -8.98
CA ARG A 82 10.44 10.51 -9.87
C ARG A 82 11.71 10.28 -9.06
N ASN A 83 12.50 9.32 -9.48
CA ASN A 83 13.72 8.90 -8.80
C ASN A 83 13.51 8.31 -7.40
N THR A 84 12.28 7.95 -7.01
CA THR A 84 12.04 7.15 -5.81
C THR A 84 12.75 5.80 -5.97
N GLU A 85 13.48 5.39 -4.95
CA GLU A 85 14.12 4.09 -4.93
C GLU A 85 13.06 2.97 -4.98
N LEU A 86 13.24 2.02 -5.89
CA LEU A 86 12.39 0.84 -5.97
C LEU A 86 12.65 -0.07 -4.78
N SER A 87 11.63 -0.33 -4.00
CA SER A 87 11.65 -1.33 -2.93
C SER A 87 10.27 -1.93 -2.76
N ASP A 88 10.20 -3.17 -2.24
CA ASP A 88 8.93 -3.84 -1.95
C ASP A 88 8.06 -2.97 -1.04
N TYR A 89 8.64 -2.32 -0.03
CA TYR A 89 7.92 -1.39 0.84
C TYR A 89 7.25 -0.24 0.08
N VAL A 90 7.92 0.35 -0.91
CA VAL A 90 7.35 1.46 -1.71
C VAL A 90 6.19 0.94 -2.55
N ILE A 91 6.33 -0.23 -3.16
CA ILE A 91 5.29 -0.86 -3.97
C ILE A 91 4.09 -1.23 -3.09
N ASP A 92 4.29 -1.99 -2.02
CA ASP A 92 3.23 -2.46 -1.12
C ASP A 92 2.45 -1.30 -0.49
N LYS A 93 3.15 -0.23 -0.11
CA LYS A 93 2.53 0.99 0.42
C LYS A 93 1.57 1.61 -0.61
N ASN A 94 1.97 1.71 -1.87
CA ASN A 94 1.12 2.30 -2.91
C ASN A 94 -0.02 1.37 -3.31
N VAL A 95 0.19 0.07 -3.37
CA VAL A 95 -0.87 -0.94 -3.54
C VAL A 95 -1.91 -0.81 -2.43
N LYS A 96 -1.46 -0.71 -1.17
CA LYS A 96 -2.35 -0.53 -0.02
C LYS A 96 -3.19 0.74 -0.15
N LEU A 97 -2.59 1.88 -0.50
CA LEU A 97 -3.30 3.14 -0.71
C LEU A 97 -4.39 3.04 -1.79
N ILE A 98 -4.08 2.36 -2.91
CA ILE A 98 -5.07 2.13 -3.98
C ILE A 98 -6.22 1.26 -3.46
N LYS A 99 -5.92 0.14 -2.78
CA LYS A 99 -6.95 -0.75 -2.22
C LYS A 99 -7.83 -0.05 -1.19
N GLU A 100 -7.25 0.75 -0.31
CA GLU A 100 -7.97 1.56 0.69
C GLU A 100 -8.91 2.55 -0.01
N HIS A 101 -8.42 3.32 -0.99
CA HIS A 101 -9.22 4.27 -1.76
C HIS A 101 -10.44 3.62 -2.43
N PHE A 102 -10.27 2.42 -3.01
CA PHE A 102 -11.39 1.71 -3.62
C PHE A 102 -12.31 1.07 -2.59
N SER A 103 -11.78 0.61 -1.46
CA SER A 103 -12.58 0.07 -0.35
C SER A 103 -13.52 1.13 0.23
N GLU A 104 -13.04 2.36 0.44
CA GLU A 104 -13.85 3.52 0.86
C GLU A 104 -14.95 3.85 -0.15
N LYS A 105 -14.75 3.56 -1.43
CA LYS A 105 -15.75 3.72 -2.49
C LYS A 105 -16.69 2.51 -2.65
N GLY A 106 -16.57 1.51 -1.75
CA GLY A 106 -17.41 0.31 -1.71
C GLY A 106 -16.92 -0.86 -2.56
N PHE A 107 -15.68 -0.82 -3.09
CA PHE A 107 -15.07 -1.92 -3.82
C PHE A 107 -14.15 -2.74 -2.90
N ARG A 108 -14.71 -3.60 -2.08
CA ARG A 108 -13.97 -4.34 -1.04
C ARG A 108 -13.09 -5.47 -1.57
N THR A 109 -13.38 -5.94 -2.76
CA THR A 109 -12.62 -7.00 -3.45
C THR A 109 -11.64 -6.45 -4.47
N CYS A 110 -11.28 -5.16 -4.34
CA CYS A 110 -10.31 -4.55 -5.24
C CYS A 110 -8.96 -5.26 -5.12
N ASP A 111 -8.45 -5.70 -6.25
CA ASP A 111 -7.11 -6.24 -6.38
C ASP A 111 -6.23 -5.36 -7.27
N VAL A 112 -4.92 -5.43 -7.05
CA VAL A 112 -3.94 -4.60 -7.74
C VAL A 112 -2.72 -5.44 -8.06
N ASP A 113 -2.52 -5.71 -9.34
CA ASP A 113 -1.32 -6.34 -9.86
C ASP A 113 -0.27 -5.27 -10.19
N VAL A 114 0.99 -5.60 -9.95
CA VAL A 114 2.10 -4.69 -10.22
C VAL A 114 3.07 -5.32 -11.19
N SER A 115 3.30 -4.65 -12.31
CA SER A 115 4.35 -5.01 -13.25
C SER A 115 5.47 -3.96 -13.24
N ILE A 116 6.71 -4.45 -13.26
CA ILE A 116 7.91 -3.61 -13.24
C ILE A 116 8.72 -3.96 -14.50
N THR A 117 9.00 -2.96 -15.32
CA THR A 117 9.78 -3.11 -16.53
C THR A 117 10.99 -2.17 -16.48
N ASN A 118 12.15 -2.65 -16.95
CA ASN A 118 13.33 -1.80 -17.08
C ASN A 118 13.09 -0.72 -18.13
N ASP A 119 13.60 0.48 -17.87
CA ASP A 119 13.59 1.53 -18.88
C ASP A 119 14.63 1.21 -19.96
N THR A 120 14.31 1.53 -21.20
CA THR A 120 15.19 1.21 -22.35
C THR A 120 16.26 2.25 -22.60
N VAL A 121 16.15 3.43 -22.01
CA VAL A 121 17.04 4.57 -22.24
C VAL A 121 17.92 4.85 -21.01
N TYR A 122 17.34 4.74 -19.82
CA TYR A 122 18.03 5.05 -18.57
C TYR A 122 18.34 3.75 -17.82
N GLU A 123 19.62 3.42 -17.75
CA GLU A 123 20.10 2.33 -16.93
C GLU A 123 19.69 2.52 -15.46
N GLN A 124 19.45 1.42 -14.74
CA GLN A 124 19.01 1.44 -13.35
C GLN A 124 17.67 2.15 -13.10
N CYS A 125 16.90 2.46 -14.16
CA CYS A 125 15.55 3.00 -14.03
C CYS A 125 14.50 1.98 -14.44
N VAL A 126 13.35 2.04 -13.75
CA VAL A 126 12.21 1.18 -14.01
C VAL A 126 10.93 1.98 -14.20
N ASN A 127 10.03 1.39 -14.97
CA ASN A 127 8.66 1.84 -15.12
C ASN A 127 7.74 0.87 -14.35
N VAL A 128 6.86 1.40 -13.51
CA VAL A 128 5.94 0.62 -12.69
C VAL A 128 4.52 0.79 -13.22
N THR A 129 3.80 -0.30 -13.43
CA THR A 129 2.39 -0.25 -13.83
C THR A 129 1.55 -0.96 -12.78
N PHE A 130 0.55 -0.25 -12.24
CA PHE A 130 -0.45 -0.78 -11.33
C PHE A 130 -1.71 -1.11 -12.12
N THR A 131 -2.01 -2.40 -12.28
CA THR A 131 -3.23 -2.87 -12.96
C THR A 131 -4.31 -3.15 -11.93
N ILE A 132 -5.40 -2.41 -11.99
CA ILE A 132 -6.46 -2.42 -10.97
C ILE A 132 -7.65 -3.23 -11.46
N ASP A 133 -7.97 -4.31 -10.74
CA ASP A 133 -9.28 -4.95 -10.80
C ASP A 133 -10.12 -4.49 -9.60
N ARG A 134 -11.08 -3.63 -9.84
CA ARG A 134 -11.93 -3.10 -8.78
C ARG A 134 -12.90 -4.13 -8.20
N GLY A 135 -13.20 -5.18 -8.95
CA GLY A 135 -14.28 -6.08 -8.62
C GLY A 135 -15.66 -5.39 -8.54
N PRO A 136 -16.69 -6.09 -8.07
CA PRO A 136 -18.04 -5.55 -7.88
C PRO A 136 -18.12 -4.66 -6.63
N LYS A 137 -19.06 -3.69 -6.66
CA LYS A 137 -19.41 -2.95 -5.44
C LYS A 137 -20.17 -3.84 -4.46
N VAL A 138 -19.74 -3.80 -3.21
CA VAL A 138 -20.49 -4.43 -2.11
C VAL A 138 -21.75 -3.61 -1.84
N LYS A 139 -22.88 -4.31 -1.74
CA LYS A 139 -24.21 -3.74 -1.44
C LYS A 139 -24.72 -4.33 -0.14
N VAL A 140 -25.50 -3.52 0.59
CA VAL A 140 -26.19 -4.00 1.79
C VAL A 140 -27.38 -4.88 1.36
N GLY A 141 -27.31 -6.17 1.65
CA GLY A 141 -28.37 -7.13 1.36
C GLY A 141 -29.54 -7.00 2.33
N ALA A 142 -29.26 -7.05 3.63
CA ALA A 142 -30.22 -6.91 4.70
C ALA A 142 -29.57 -6.24 5.94
N ILE A 143 -30.39 -5.57 6.73
CA ILE A 143 -30.04 -5.09 8.06
C ILE A 143 -30.94 -5.81 9.05
N ASN A 144 -30.38 -6.62 9.93
CA ASN A 144 -31.08 -7.34 10.96
C ASN A 144 -30.63 -6.84 12.33
N PHE A 145 -31.54 -6.82 13.28
CA PHE A 145 -31.25 -6.45 14.67
C PHE A 145 -31.50 -7.66 15.56
N GLU A 146 -30.64 -7.84 16.53
CA GLU A 146 -30.76 -8.88 17.56
C GLU A 146 -30.62 -8.23 18.95
N GLY A 147 -31.43 -8.67 19.91
CA GLY A 147 -31.40 -8.11 21.26
C GLY A 147 -32.15 -6.80 21.45
N ASN A 148 -32.90 -6.33 20.44
CA ASN A 148 -33.64 -5.05 20.40
C ASN A 148 -35.05 -5.18 21.03
N ASN A 149 -35.16 -5.73 22.23
CA ASN A 149 -36.46 -5.98 22.87
C ASN A 149 -37.34 -4.74 23.11
N ALA A 150 -36.74 -3.55 23.16
CA ALA A 150 -37.46 -2.30 23.43
C ALA A 150 -38.10 -1.68 22.20
N PHE A 151 -37.60 -1.95 20.99
CA PHE A 151 -38.07 -1.35 19.74
C PHE A 151 -38.04 -2.34 18.60
N GLU A 152 -39.08 -2.28 17.75
CA GLU A 152 -39.17 -3.11 16.55
C GLU A 152 -38.09 -2.77 15.52
N ASP A 153 -37.60 -3.75 14.76
CA ASP A 153 -36.63 -3.61 13.66
C ASP A 153 -37.00 -2.52 12.68
N LYS A 154 -38.30 -2.45 12.32
CA LYS A 154 -38.80 -1.43 11.39
C LYS A 154 -38.55 -0.01 11.86
N ARG A 155 -38.60 0.21 13.17
CA ARG A 155 -38.35 1.52 13.80
C ARG A 155 -36.85 1.81 13.83
N LEU A 156 -36.03 0.80 14.15
CA LEU A 156 -34.58 0.92 14.18
C LEU A 156 -33.99 1.12 12.77
N LYS A 157 -34.51 0.41 11.77
CA LYS A 157 -34.09 0.63 10.36
C LYS A 157 -34.28 2.07 9.87
N ARG A 158 -35.21 2.82 10.44
CA ARG A 158 -35.42 4.24 10.08
C ARG A 158 -34.36 5.18 10.64
N THR A 159 -33.56 4.74 11.62
CA THR A 159 -32.43 5.52 12.12
C THR A 159 -31.24 5.44 11.18
N PHE A 160 -31.12 4.39 10.37
CA PHE A 160 -30.12 4.23 9.33
C PHE A 160 -30.49 5.12 8.14
N LYS A 161 -29.89 6.30 8.07
CA LYS A 161 -30.19 7.32 7.04
C LYS A 161 -29.38 7.17 5.78
N LYS A 162 -28.20 6.59 5.89
CA LYS A 162 -27.22 6.46 4.80
C LYS A 162 -27.10 5.01 4.32
N THR A 163 -27.09 4.07 5.25
CA THR A 163 -26.97 2.64 4.96
C THR A 163 -28.33 2.04 4.73
N HIS A 164 -28.69 1.79 3.47
CA HIS A 164 -29.98 1.21 3.12
C HIS A 164 -29.84 -0.21 2.58
N GLN A 165 -30.73 -1.11 3.04
CA GLN A 165 -30.82 -2.45 2.48
C GLN A 165 -31.45 -2.44 1.07
N LYS A 166 -31.18 -3.48 0.28
CA LYS A 166 -31.71 -3.63 -1.08
C LYS A 166 -33.23 -3.57 -1.07
N SER A 167 -33.84 -2.60 -1.79
CA SER A 167 -35.27 -2.48 -1.99
C SER A 167 -35.60 -2.69 -3.46
N ILE A 168 -36.68 -3.43 -3.73
CA ILE A 168 -37.17 -3.71 -5.10
C ILE A 168 -37.81 -2.45 -5.71
N LEU A 169 -38.30 -1.52 -4.86
CA LEU A 169 -39.12 -0.36 -5.30
C LEU A 169 -38.31 0.94 -5.46
N PHE A 170 -37.06 1.02 -4.99
CA PHE A 170 -36.29 2.24 -5.06
C PHE A 170 -34.92 1.97 -5.66
N PHE A 171 -34.55 2.67 -6.72
CA PHE A 171 -33.22 2.68 -7.35
C PHE A 171 -32.15 3.42 -6.51
N GLN A 172 -32.28 3.42 -5.18
CA GLN A 172 -31.31 4.08 -4.32
C GLN A 172 -29.99 3.31 -4.27
N ASN A 173 -28.91 4.07 -4.25
CA ASN A 173 -27.55 3.56 -4.15
C ASN A 173 -27.35 2.83 -2.80
N GLN A 174 -27.40 1.52 -2.85
CA GLN A 174 -27.27 0.63 -1.69
C GLN A 174 -25.81 0.22 -1.47
N LYS A 175 -24.89 1.14 -1.73
CA LYS A 175 -23.46 0.87 -1.52
C LYS A 175 -23.19 0.73 -0.03
N PHE A 176 -22.42 -0.27 0.34
CA PHE A 176 -21.88 -0.34 1.69
C PHE A 176 -20.64 0.56 1.77
N LEU A 177 -20.76 1.66 2.50
CA LEU A 177 -19.65 2.53 2.86
C LEU A 177 -19.45 2.42 4.36
N SER A 178 -18.23 2.05 4.77
CA SER A 178 -17.95 1.80 6.20
C SER A 178 -18.18 3.05 7.05
N GLU A 179 -17.81 4.23 6.56
CA GLU A 179 -18.00 5.50 7.26
C GLU A 179 -19.50 5.82 7.46
N GLU A 180 -20.31 5.63 6.42
CA GLU A 180 -21.77 5.84 6.50
C GLU A 180 -22.43 4.85 7.48
N TYR A 181 -21.93 3.61 7.53
CA TYR A 181 -22.40 2.61 8.48
C TYR A 181 -22.03 2.94 9.93
N GLU A 182 -20.82 3.42 10.18
CA GLU A 182 -20.41 3.88 11.53
C GLU A 182 -21.27 5.06 11.99
N ASN A 183 -21.50 6.06 11.12
CA ASN A 183 -22.38 7.17 11.42
C ASN A 183 -23.82 6.73 11.71
N ASP A 184 -24.35 5.75 10.98
CA ASP A 184 -25.68 5.20 11.22
C ASP A 184 -25.76 4.42 12.54
N LYS A 185 -24.67 3.76 12.98
CA LYS A 185 -24.58 3.17 14.33
C LYS A 185 -24.65 4.22 15.43
N GLU A 186 -23.96 5.35 15.26
CA GLU A 186 -24.04 6.46 16.21
C GLU A 186 -25.47 7.01 16.30
N LEU A 187 -26.15 7.21 15.17
CA LEU A 187 -27.55 7.62 15.15
C LEU A 187 -28.47 6.62 15.83
N LEU A 188 -28.18 5.33 15.75
CA LEU A 188 -28.93 4.29 16.48
C LEU A 188 -28.72 4.41 17.99
N LEU A 189 -27.48 4.61 18.44
CA LEU A 189 -27.18 4.84 19.86
C LEU A 189 -27.86 6.10 20.41
N ASP A 190 -27.82 7.20 19.66
CA ASP A 190 -28.51 8.45 19.99
C ASP A 190 -30.03 8.26 20.12
N PHE A 191 -30.60 7.46 19.21
CA PHE A 191 -32.01 7.10 19.28
C PHE A 191 -32.35 6.38 20.59
N TYR A 192 -31.52 5.43 21.06
CA TYR A 192 -31.69 4.73 22.33
C TYR A 192 -31.49 5.67 23.52
N ASN A 193 -30.41 6.46 23.50
CA ASN A 193 -30.05 7.40 24.56
C ASN A 193 -31.17 8.45 24.80
N SER A 194 -31.72 9.00 23.71
CA SER A 194 -32.82 9.98 23.78
C SER A 194 -34.11 9.42 24.38
N ARG A 195 -34.21 8.11 24.52
CA ARG A 195 -35.37 7.40 25.11
C ARG A 195 -35.07 6.79 26.48
N GLY A 196 -33.93 7.20 27.09
CA GLY A 196 -33.55 6.78 28.44
C GLY A 196 -32.69 5.53 28.54
N TYR A 197 -32.37 4.89 27.41
CA TYR A 197 -31.51 3.69 27.37
C TYR A 197 -30.03 4.09 27.29
N ARG A 198 -29.51 4.72 28.37
CA ARG A 198 -28.15 5.29 28.39
C ARG A 198 -27.01 4.28 28.30
N ASN A 199 -27.29 3.02 28.60
CA ASN A 199 -26.29 1.94 28.56
C ASN A 199 -26.45 1.05 27.32
N ALA A 200 -27.15 1.51 26.28
CA ALA A 200 -27.24 0.78 25.02
C ALA A 200 -25.86 0.70 24.34
N THR A 201 -25.49 -0.49 23.92
CA THR A 201 -24.23 -0.74 23.20
C THR A 201 -24.49 -1.60 21.96
N ILE A 202 -23.70 -1.40 20.94
CA ILE A 202 -23.69 -2.25 19.74
C ILE A 202 -22.50 -3.19 19.85
N ILE A 203 -22.73 -4.50 19.85
CA ILE A 203 -21.70 -5.51 20.09
C ILE A 203 -20.99 -5.90 18.77
N ARG A 204 -21.66 -5.72 17.62
CA ARG A 204 -21.13 -6.04 16.27
C ARG A 204 -21.52 -4.96 15.27
#